data_724c121bb541381f7029e2c28980e168
#
_entry.id   724c121bb541381f7029e2c28980e168
#
_cell.length_a   1.000
_cell.length_b   1.000
_cell.length_c   1.000
_cell.angle_alpha   90.00
_cell.angle_beta   90.00
_cell.angle_gamma   90.00
#
_symmetry.space_group_name_H-M   'P 1'
#
loop_
_entity.id
_entity.type
_entity.pdbx_description
1 polymer ?
#
loop_
_entity_poly.entity_id
_entity_poly.type
_entity_poly.pdbx_seq_one_letter_code
_entity_poly.pdbx_strand_id
1 'polypeptide(L)'
;MVLNSPAQAGGTREQDLILNVQRGQHELFYELVRPYERRVYAAALAILRNEHDAEDAAQEAMLKAFANIRQFRAEARFSTWLIQITVNEALMRRRRERTVVMEGIDDRRDGEESEYVPREFADWREIPSEALERKEARQRLAEALGTLDRKYREVFVLRDMEQMNIQETAEALGISVASVKTRLLRARLMLRDLLAAGWEQGWFSRLPFEKGSKPW
;
A
#
# COMPACT_ATOMS: atom_id res chain seq x y z
N MET A 1 1.34 38.08 -11.60
CA MET A 1 0.18 37.20 -11.43
C MET A 1 0.70 35.77 -11.44
N VAL A 2 0.99 35.23 -10.26
CA VAL A 2 1.65 33.92 -10.10
C VAL A 2 0.55 32.86 -10.02
N LEU A 3 0.50 31.99 -11.04
CA LEU A 3 -0.43 30.86 -11.09
C LEU A 3 -0.02 29.84 -10.03
N ASN A 4 -0.80 29.74 -8.98
CA ASN A 4 -0.66 28.74 -7.91
C ASN A 4 -0.97 27.36 -8.50
N SER A 5 0.02 26.47 -8.58
CA SER A 5 -0.15 25.09 -9.03
C SER A 5 -1.05 24.30 -8.07
N PRO A 6 -1.98 23.47 -8.55
CA PRO A 6 -2.93 22.71 -7.71
C PRO A 6 -2.26 21.73 -6.71
N ALA A 7 -1.01 21.35 -6.93
CA ALA A 7 -0.24 20.50 -6.03
C ALA A 7 0.13 21.18 -4.69
N GLN A 8 0.25 22.51 -4.66
CA GLN A 8 0.56 23.27 -3.43
C GLN A 8 -0.68 23.50 -2.56
N ALA A 9 -1.86 23.59 -3.16
CA ALA A 9 -3.11 23.78 -2.41
C ALA A 9 -3.51 22.53 -1.59
N GLY A 10 -3.18 21.33 -2.05
CA GLY A 10 -3.45 20.08 -1.33
C GLY A 10 -2.61 19.91 -0.07
N GLY A 11 -1.32 20.28 -0.11
CA GLY A 11 -0.41 20.18 1.04
C GLY A 11 -0.81 21.13 2.19
N THR A 12 -1.24 22.34 1.86
CA THR A 12 -1.69 23.33 2.88
C THR A 12 -2.96 22.85 3.58
N ARG A 13 -3.95 22.35 2.83
CA ARG A 13 -5.20 21.83 3.39
C ARG A 13 -4.99 20.61 4.30
N GLU A 14 -4.13 19.68 3.91
CA GLU A 14 -3.81 18.51 4.73
C GLU A 14 -3.15 18.93 6.04
N GLN A 15 -2.19 19.85 5.98
CA GLN A 15 -1.53 20.38 7.17
C GLN A 15 -2.51 21.08 8.12
N ASP A 16 -3.42 21.88 7.58
CA ASP A 16 -4.47 22.56 8.35
C ASP A 16 -5.39 21.55 9.04
N LEU A 17 -5.82 20.49 8.33
CA LEU A 17 -6.62 19.41 8.90
C LEU A 17 -5.88 18.71 10.05
N ILE A 18 -4.61 18.35 9.85
CA ILE A 18 -3.79 17.72 10.89
C ILE A 18 -3.74 18.60 12.14
N LEU A 19 -3.41 19.89 12.00
CA LEU A 19 -3.31 20.82 13.11
C LEU A 19 -4.64 21.00 13.85
N ASN A 20 -5.74 21.08 13.13
CA ASN A 20 -7.08 21.23 13.70
C ASN A 20 -7.50 19.98 14.50
N VAL A 21 -7.25 18.78 13.95
CA VAL A 21 -7.52 17.53 14.67
C VAL A 21 -6.64 17.42 15.93
N GLN A 22 -5.36 17.78 15.84
CA GLN A 22 -4.46 17.81 16.99
C GLN A 22 -4.91 18.77 18.10
N ARG A 23 -5.60 19.86 17.73
CA ARG A 23 -6.19 20.86 18.64
C ARG A 23 -7.54 20.44 19.23
N GLY A 24 -8.08 19.27 18.83
CA GLY A 24 -9.29 18.69 19.36
C GLY A 24 -10.53 18.79 18.46
N GLN A 25 -10.39 19.27 17.22
CA GLN A 25 -11.50 19.23 16.23
C GLN A 25 -11.58 17.81 15.62
N HIS A 26 -12.03 16.86 16.43
CA HIS A 26 -12.02 15.43 16.12
C HIS A 26 -12.89 15.05 14.92
N GLU A 27 -13.93 15.82 14.64
CA GLU A 27 -14.84 15.67 13.50
C GLU A 27 -14.14 15.81 12.15
N LEU A 28 -13.01 16.52 12.10
CA LEU A 28 -12.21 16.69 10.88
C LEU A 28 -11.32 15.48 10.57
N PHE A 29 -11.16 14.54 11.49
CA PHE A 29 -10.31 13.38 11.28
C PHE A 29 -10.77 12.54 10.09
N TYR A 30 -12.07 12.35 9.92
CA TYR A 30 -12.59 11.61 8.76
C TYR A 30 -12.23 12.28 7.43
N GLU A 31 -12.33 13.62 7.35
CA GLU A 31 -11.93 14.35 6.15
C GLU A 31 -10.43 14.18 5.86
N LEU A 32 -9.60 14.18 6.91
CA LEU A 32 -8.15 13.96 6.81
C LEU A 32 -7.80 12.57 6.25
N VAL A 33 -8.46 11.50 6.73
CA VAL A 33 -8.06 10.12 6.40
C VAL A 33 -8.76 9.55 5.17
N ARG A 34 -9.91 10.08 4.78
CA ARG A 34 -10.71 9.63 3.64
C ARG A 34 -9.90 9.42 2.34
N PRO A 35 -8.96 10.31 1.95
CA PRO A 35 -8.16 10.11 0.74
C PRO A 35 -7.22 8.91 0.82
N TYR A 36 -7.00 8.37 2.01
CA TYR A 36 -6.03 7.29 2.29
C TYR A 36 -6.69 5.92 2.54
N GLU A 37 -8.01 5.83 2.66
CA GLU A 37 -8.73 4.59 3.00
C GLU A 37 -8.33 3.42 2.09
N ARG A 38 -8.30 3.63 0.77
CA ARG A 38 -7.91 2.61 -0.21
C ARG A 38 -6.46 2.16 -0.05
N ARG A 39 -5.57 3.11 0.24
CA ARG A 39 -4.14 2.84 0.42
C ARG A 39 -3.88 2.03 1.68
N VAL A 40 -4.54 2.40 2.77
CA VAL A 40 -4.51 1.68 4.05
C VAL A 40 -5.01 0.24 3.86
N TYR A 41 -6.16 0.06 3.22
CA TYR A 41 -6.69 -1.26 2.91
C TYR A 41 -5.74 -2.07 2.01
N ALA A 42 -5.22 -1.49 0.95
CA ALA A 42 -4.29 -2.18 0.03
C ALA A 42 -3.00 -2.60 0.73
N ALA A 43 -2.45 -1.78 1.62
CA ALA A 43 -1.26 -2.11 2.41
C ALA A 43 -1.53 -3.29 3.38
N ALA A 44 -2.67 -3.27 4.07
CA ALA A 44 -3.09 -4.38 4.95
C ALA A 44 -3.28 -5.69 4.15
N LEU A 45 -3.97 -5.62 3.02
CA LEU A 45 -4.24 -6.76 2.16
C LEU A 45 -2.97 -7.38 1.55
N ALA A 46 -1.98 -6.54 1.18
CA ALA A 46 -0.68 -7.03 0.71
C ALA A 46 0.02 -7.94 1.72
N ILE A 47 -0.23 -7.73 3.03
CA ILE A 47 0.39 -8.47 4.12
C ILE A 47 -0.46 -9.69 4.54
N LEU A 48 -1.78 -9.50 4.67
CA LEU A 48 -2.70 -10.49 5.26
C LEU A 48 -3.26 -11.46 4.23
N ARG A 49 -3.44 -11.07 2.97
CA ARG A 49 -4.05 -11.89 1.90
C ARG A 49 -5.49 -12.35 2.17
N ASN A 50 -6.13 -11.77 3.15
CA ASN A 50 -7.51 -12.03 3.50
C ASN A 50 -8.25 -10.69 3.57
N GLU A 51 -9.36 -10.58 2.85
CA GLU A 51 -10.11 -9.31 2.75
C GLU A 51 -10.67 -8.87 4.10
N HIS A 52 -11.27 -9.82 4.85
CA HIS A 52 -11.86 -9.54 6.14
C HIS A 52 -10.80 -9.07 7.16
N ASP A 53 -9.68 -9.78 7.24
CA ASP A 53 -8.57 -9.41 8.12
C ASP A 53 -7.94 -8.08 7.70
N ALA A 54 -7.91 -7.80 6.39
CA ALA A 54 -7.40 -6.53 5.88
C ALA A 54 -8.33 -5.35 6.21
N GLU A 55 -9.65 -5.55 6.13
CA GLU A 55 -10.65 -4.55 6.56
C GLU A 55 -10.51 -4.24 8.05
N ASP A 56 -10.44 -5.27 8.88
CA ASP A 56 -10.27 -5.14 10.33
C ASP A 56 -8.95 -4.44 10.68
N ALA A 57 -7.85 -4.84 10.04
CA ALA A 57 -6.54 -4.21 10.26
C ALA A 57 -6.53 -2.74 9.80
N ALA A 58 -7.23 -2.42 8.72
CA ALA A 58 -7.39 -1.06 8.23
C ALA A 58 -8.19 -0.19 9.21
N GLN A 59 -9.30 -0.72 9.73
CA GLN A 59 -10.10 -0.01 10.74
C GLN A 59 -9.30 0.22 12.03
N GLU A 60 -8.61 -0.80 12.54
CA GLU A 60 -7.78 -0.67 13.74
C GLU A 60 -6.65 0.33 13.53
N ALA A 61 -6.02 0.34 12.35
CA ALA A 61 -5.00 1.33 12.01
C ALA A 61 -5.55 2.76 12.01
N MET A 62 -6.78 2.98 11.51
CA MET A 62 -7.45 4.29 11.54
C MET A 62 -7.75 4.73 12.98
N LEU A 63 -8.24 3.82 13.84
CA LEU A 63 -8.48 4.10 15.25
C LEU A 63 -7.19 4.46 15.99
N LYS A 64 -6.10 3.72 15.72
CA LYS A 64 -4.78 4.01 16.29
C LYS A 64 -4.18 5.32 15.77
N ALA A 65 -4.37 5.61 14.49
CA ALA A 65 -3.97 6.90 13.93
C ALA A 65 -4.72 8.05 14.62
N PHE A 66 -6.02 7.92 14.83
CA PHE A 66 -6.81 8.89 15.57
C PHE A 66 -6.31 9.09 17.01
N ALA A 67 -6.11 8.00 17.74
CA ALA A 67 -5.63 8.04 19.12
C ALA A 67 -4.23 8.68 19.24
N ASN A 68 -3.38 8.49 18.22
CA ASN A 68 -1.99 8.95 18.25
C ASN A 68 -1.72 10.19 17.39
N ILE A 69 -2.74 10.85 16.83
CA ILE A 69 -2.56 11.99 15.92
C ILE A 69 -1.76 13.14 16.57
N ARG A 70 -1.88 13.32 17.87
CA ARG A 70 -1.12 14.32 18.64
C ARG A 70 0.39 14.06 18.67
N GLN A 71 0.81 12.82 18.41
CA GLN A 71 2.22 12.43 18.36
C GLN A 71 2.82 12.57 16.95
N PHE A 72 1.99 12.84 15.96
CA PHE A 72 2.46 13.06 14.59
C PHE A 72 3.23 14.39 14.51
N ARG A 73 4.54 14.32 14.22
CA ARG A 73 5.47 15.48 14.22
C ARG A 73 5.77 16.05 12.86
N ALA A 74 5.14 15.54 11.79
CA ALA A 74 5.41 15.93 10.40
C ALA A 74 6.88 15.73 9.94
N GLU A 75 7.63 14.85 10.59
CA GLU A 75 8.98 14.44 10.18
C GLU A 75 8.94 13.55 8.91
N ALA A 76 7.81 12.90 8.68
CA ALA A 76 7.47 12.17 7.46
C ALA A 76 6.13 12.66 6.91
N ARG A 77 5.76 12.23 5.70
CA ARG A 77 4.43 12.50 5.15
C ARG A 77 3.36 11.83 6.00
N PHE A 78 2.19 12.46 6.16
CA PHE A 78 1.08 11.86 6.89
C PHE A 78 0.70 10.48 6.35
N SER A 79 0.68 10.33 5.02
CA SER A 79 0.45 9.04 4.38
C SER A 79 1.45 7.96 4.79
N THR A 80 2.75 8.27 4.86
CA THR A 80 3.80 7.33 5.28
C THR A 80 3.58 6.88 6.73
N TRP A 81 3.30 7.83 7.62
CA TRP A 81 3.01 7.55 9.03
C TRP A 81 1.77 6.66 9.20
N LEU A 82 0.70 6.95 8.46
CA LEU A 82 -0.54 6.16 8.50
C LEU A 82 -0.33 4.74 7.96
N ILE A 83 0.38 4.58 6.83
CA ILE A 83 0.72 3.27 6.27
C ILE A 83 1.62 2.49 7.23
N GLN A 84 2.55 3.12 7.92
CA GLN A 84 3.39 2.44 8.92
C GLN A 84 2.56 1.87 10.08
N ILE A 85 1.57 2.61 10.58
CA ILE A 85 0.61 2.09 11.57
C ILE A 85 -0.13 0.88 11.02
N THR A 86 -0.62 0.97 9.77
CA THR A 86 -1.34 -0.12 9.09
C THR A 86 -0.48 -1.38 8.94
N VAL A 87 0.76 -1.24 8.50
CA VAL A 87 1.71 -2.36 8.35
C VAL A 87 1.96 -3.03 9.70
N ASN A 88 2.16 -2.24 10.76
CA ASN A 88 2.36 -2.77 12.10
C ASN A 88 1.15 -3.59 12.59
N GLU A 89 -0.08 -3.10 12.35
CA GLU A 89 -1.30 -3.82 12.70
C GLU A 89 -1.43 -5.13 11.92
N ALA A 90 -1.23 -5.10 10.62
CA ALA A 90 -1.28 -6.28 9.78
C ALA A 90 -0.22 -7.32 10.18
N LEU A 91 1.00 -6.90 10.48
CA LEU A 91 2.06 -7.78 10.96
C LEU A 91 1.75 -8.39 12.33
N MET A 92 1.18 -7.60 13.26
CA MET A 92 0.75 -8.10 14.59
C MET A 92 -0.36 -9.13 14.46
N ARG A 93 -1.39 -8.86 13.65
CA ARG A 93 -2.50 -9.77 13.39
C ARG A 93 -1.98 -11.10 12.84
N ARG A 94 -1.15 -11.06 11.82
CA ARG A 94 -0.49 -12.24 11.23
C ARG A 94 0.31 -13.07 12.24
N ARG A 95 1.02 -12.41 13.17
CA ARG A 95 1.76 -13.12 14.22
C ARG A 95 0.81 -13.86 15.18
N ARG A 96 -0.30 -13.21 15.58
CA ARG A 96 -1.32 -13.82 16.44
C ARG A 96 -1.93 -15.06 15.80
N GLU A 97 -2.30 -14.99 14.52
CA GLU A 97 -2.84 -16.13 13.79
C GLU A 97 -1.86 -17.31 13.76
N ARG A 98 -0.58 -17.06 13.52
CA ARG A 98 0.44 -18.10 13.56
C ARG A 98 0.59 -18.73 14.94
N THR A 99 0.53 -17.95 16.00
CA THR A 99 0.61 -18.47 17.39
C THR A 99 -0.58 -19.36 17.69
N VAL A 100 -1.80 -18.97 17.34
CA VAL A 100 -3.02 -19.78 17.53
C VAL A 100 -2.95 -21.08 16.72
N VAL A 101 -2.43 -21.04 15.50
CA VAL A 101 -2.27 -22.24 14.66
C VAL A 101 -1.16 -23.16 15.19
N MET A 102 -0.10 -22.62 15.79
CA MET A 102 0.98 -23.45 16.38
C MET A 102 0.58 -24.08 17.72
N GLU A 103 -0.35 -23.47 18.47
CA GLU A 103 -0.90 -24.08 19.68
C GLU A 103 -1.93 -25.18 19.38
N GLY A 104 -2.41 -25.26 18.14
CA GLY A 104 -3.52 -26.14 17.72
C GLY A 104 -3.16 -27.23 16.73
N ILE A 105 -1.93 -27.53 16.36
CA ILE A 105 -1.54 -28.72 15.56
C ILE A 105 -0.16 -28.46 14.90
N ASP A 106 0.70 -29.43 15.15
CA ASP A 106 1.83 -29.88 14.38
C ASP A 106 1.65 -29.75 12.85
N ASP A 107 2.62 -29.11 12.22
CA ASP A 107 3.02 -29.31 10.83
C ASP A 107 1.96 -29.15 9.73
N ARG A 108 1.68 -27.90 9.30
CA ARG A 108 1.25 -27.69 7.90
C ARG A 108 1.92 -26.46 7.28
N ARG A 109 2.66 -26.77 6.23
CA ARG A 109 3.35 -25.94 5.27
C ARG A 109 2.52 -24.73 4.82
N ASP A 110 3.20 -23.60 4.64
CA ASP A 110 2.77 -22.44 3.84
C ASP A 110 2.31 -22.90 2.45
N GLY A 111 1.02 -23.13 2.25
CA GLY A 111 0.52 -23.64 0.98
C GLY A 111 -0.97 -23.86 0.90
N GLU A 112 -1.81 -22.90 1.30
CA GLU A 112 -3.15 -22.78 0.74
C GLU A 112 -3.33 -21.40 0.16
N GLU A 113 -3.20 -21.35 -1.17
CA GLU A 113 -3.49 -20.21 -2.01
C GLU A 113 -5.00 -19.98 -1.98
N SER A 114 -5.43 -19.03 -1.16
CA SER A 114 -6.74 -18.44 -1.34
C SER A 114 -6.67 -17.57 -2.60
N GLU A 115 -7.47 -17.91 -3.59
CA GLU A 115 -7.60 -17.16 -4.85
C GLU A 115 -8.12 -15.76 -4.53
N TYR A 116 -7.20 -14.80 -4.54
CA TYR A 116 -7.51 -13.40 -4.27
C TYR A 116 -8.12 -12.76 -5.52
N VAL A 117 -9.41 -12.48 -5.47
CA VAL A 117 -10.09 -11.64 -6.47
C VAL A 117 -10.32 -10.25 -5.86
N PRO A 118 -9.64 -9.20 -6.37
CA PRO A 118 -9.84 -7.86 -5.85
C PRO A 118 -11.28 -7.37 -6.09
N ARG A 119 -11.97 -6.96 -5.03
CA ARG A 119 -13.23 -6.23 -5.17
C ARG A 119 -12.97 -4.87 -5.80
N GLU A 120 -13.73 -4.55 -6.86
CA GLU A 120 -13.69 -3.26 -7.52
C GLU A 120 -14.28 -2.18 -6.63
N PHE A 121 -13.43 -1.27 -6.17
CA PHE A 121 -13.89 0.02 -5.67
C PHE A 121 -13.85 1.02 -6.82
N ALA A 122 -15.02 1.27 -7.42
CA ALA A 122 -15.16 2.17 -8.55
C ALA A 122 -15.50 3.58 -8.07
N ASP A 123 -14.59 4.52 -8.31
CA ASP A 123 -14.93 5.93 -8.41
C ASP A 123 -14.87 6.32 -9.90
N TRP A 124 -16.03 6.57 -10.50
CA TRP A 124 -16.24 6.61 -11.95
C TRP A 124 -16.48 8.03 -12.45
N ARG A 125 -15.42 8.82 -12.64
CA ARG A 125 -15.53 10.12 -13.31
C ARG A 125 -14.43 10.30 -14.36
N GLU A 126 -14.27 9.34 -15.27
CA GLU A 126 -13.29 9.47 -16.36
C GLU A 126 -13.84 8.95 -17.70
N ILE A 127 -13.31 9.49 -18.80
CA ILE A 127 -13.66 9.23 -20.19
C ILE A 127 -13.68 7.72 -20.50
N PRO A 128 -14.73 7.18 -21.13
CA PRO A 128 -15.01 5.74 -21.15
C PRO A 128 -13.89 4.83 -21.68
N SER A 129 -13.16 5.22 -22.72
CA SER A 129 -12.13 4.39 -23.34
C SER A 129 -10.84 4.29 -22.49
N GLU A 130 -10.36 5.43 -21.98
CA GLU A 130 -9.16 5.42 -21.11
C GLU A 130 -9.44 4.79 -19.74
N ALA A 131 -10.70 4.90 -19.27
CA ALA A 131 -11.10 4.28 -18.01
C ALA A 131 -11.11 2.75 -18.13
N LEU A 132 -11.56 2.19 -19.26
CA LEU A 132 -11.56 0.74 -19.48
C LEU A 132 -10.12 0.17 -19.52
N GLU A 133 -9.23 0.80 -20.29
CA GLU A 133 -7.82 0.39 -20.35
C GLU A 133 -7.14 0.46 -18.97
N ARG A 134 -7.41 1.50 -18.20
CA ARG A 134 -6.89 1.65 -16.84
C ARG A 134 -7.47 0.61 -15.87
N LYS A 135 -8.74 0.23 -16.05
CA LYS A 135 -9.38 -0.82 -15.24
C LYS A 135 -8.73 -2.16 -15.50
N GLU A 136 -8.58 -2.54 -16.77
CA GLU A 136 -7.92 -3.79 -17.15
C GLU A 136 -6.46 -3.84 -16.67
N ALA A 137 -5.73 -2.72 -16.79
CA ALA A 137 -4.35 -2.63 -16.30
C ALA A 137 -4.27 -2.81 -14.77
N ARG A 138 -5.19 -2.20 -14.01
CA ARG A 138 -5.26 -2.35 -12.56
C ARG A 138 -5.61 -3.78 -12.15
N GLN A 139 -6.57 -4.39 -12.84
CA GLN A 139 -6.97 -5.77 -12.58
C GLN A 139 -5.82 -6.74 -12.83
N ARG A 140 -5.15 -6.65 -13.97
CA ARG A 140 -3.98 -7.48 -14.30
C ARG A 140 -2.83 -7.29 -13.31
N LEU A 141 -2.58 -6.03 -12.89
CA LEU A 141 -1.56 -5.77 -11.85
C LEU A 141 -1.97 -6.40 -10.51
N ALA A 142 -3.23 -6.33 -10.13
CA ALA A 142 -3.72 -6.94 -8.90
C ALA A 142 -3.61 -8.47 -8.95
N GLU A 143 -3.97 -9.10 -10.05
CA GLU A 143 -3.79 -10.53 -10.31
C GLU A 143 -2.30 -10.92 -10.23
N ALA A 144 -1.44 -10.18 -10.94
CA ALA A 144 0.01 -10.43 -10.92
C ALA A 144 0.60 -10.25 -9.51
N LEU A 145 0.15 -9.25 -8.75
CA LEU A 145 0.54 -9.06 -7.34
C LEU A 145 0.05 -10.23 -6.47
N GLY A 146 -1.15 -10.77 -6.76
CA GLY A 146 -1.69 -11.94 -6.08
C GLY A 146 -0.81 -13.19 -6.22
N THR A 147 -0.14 -13.37 -7.36
CA THR A 147 0.74 -14.52 -7.62
C THR A 147 2.14 -14.39 -7.03
N LEU A 148 2.58 -13.16 -6.65
CA LEU A 148 3.88 -12.97 -6.03
C LEU A 148 3.93 -13.59 -4.63
N ASP A 149 5.07 -14.19 -4.29
CA ASP A 149 5.39 -14.50 -2.90
C ASP A 149 5.22 -13.26 -2.03
N ARG A 150 4.65 -13.44 -0.85
CA ARG A 150 4.38 -12.37 0.12
C ARG A 150 5.56 -11.43 0.33
N LYS A 151 6.78 -11.97 0.53
CA LYS A 151 8.01 -11.19 0.77
C LYS A 151 8.37 -10.21 -0.35
N TYR A 152 7.98 -10.50 -1.59
CA TYR A 152 8.18 -9.64 -2.75
C TYR A 152 7.04 -8.63 -2.90
N ARG A 153 5.80 -9.09 -2.72
CA ARG A 153 4.60 -8.25 -2.80
C ARG A 153 4.61 -7.16 -1.74
N GLU A 154 4.88 -7.50 -0.46
CA GLU A 154 4.95 -6.52 0.64
C GLU A 154 5.91 -5.37 0.31
N VAL A 155 7.11 -5.70 -0.15
CA VAL A 155 8.10 -4.68 -0.51
C VAL A 155 7.66 -3.85 -1.72
N PHE A 156 7.09 -4.47 -2.74
CA PHE A 156 6.62 -3.76 -3.94
C PHE A 156 5.48 -2.78 -3.60
N VAL A 157 4.48 -3.24 -2.85
CA VAL A 157 3.35 -2.39 -2.45
C VAL A 157 3.83 -1.19 -1.65
N LEU A 158 4.63 -1.40 -0.62
CA LEU A 158 5.10 -0.29 0.22
C LEU A 158 6.03 0.67 -0.53
N ARG A 159 6.92 0.15 -1.38
CA ARG A 159 7.93 0.97 -2.06
C ARG A 159 7.39 1.66 -3.31
N ASP A 160 6.72 0.92 -4.19
CA ASP A 160 6.34 1.40 -5.52
C ASP A 160 4.89 1.94 -5.56
N MET A 161 3.96 1.37 -4.81
CA MET A 161 2.59 1.86 -4.76
C MET A 161 2.41 2.94 -3.68
N GLU A 162 2.92 2.72 -2.48
CA GLU A 162 2.80 3.66 -1.36
C GLU A 162 3.92 4.70 -1.29
N GLN A 163 4.92 4.60 -2.18
CA GLN A 163 6.03 5.54 -2.33
C GLN A 163 6.85 5.77 -1.04
N MET A 164 6.85 4.80 -0.14
CA MET A 164 7.75 4.83 1.01
C MET A 164 9.20 4.75 0.54
N ASN A 165 10.12 5.40 1.21
CA ASN A 165 11.54 5.27 0.89
C ASN A 165 12.07 3.88 1.36
N ILE A 166 13.30 3.53 0.97
CA ILE A 166 13.88 2.21 1.28
C ILE A 166 14.05 2.01 2.78
N GLN A 167 14.43 3.06 3.51
CA GLN A 167 14.62 3.01 4.95
C GLN A 167 13.27 2.82 5.67
N GLU A 168 12.26 3.62 5.32
CA GLU A 168 10.89 3.49 5.86
C GLU A 168 10.32 2.09 5.59
N THR A 169 10.54 1.54 4.39
CA THR A 169 10.10 0.18 4.05
C THR A 169 10.82 -0.88 4.88
N ALA A 170 12.12 -0.72 5.10
CA ALA A 170 12.93 -1.63 5.91
C ALA A 170 12.45 -1.65 7.37
N GLU A 171 12.22 -0.47 7.94
CA GLU A 171 11.72 -0.29 9.31
C GLU A 171 10.31 -0.87 9.46
N ALA A 172 9.39 -0.55 8.54
CA ALA A 172 8.02 -1.03 8.58
C ALA A 172 7.93 -2.57 8.53
N LEU A 173 8.76 -3.22 7.70
CA LEU A 173 8.77 -4.67 7.55
C LEU A 173 9.70 -5.40 8.54
N GLY A 174 10.53 -4.68 9.30
CA GLY A 174 11.51 -5.26 10.21
C GLY A 174 12.61 -6.06 9.48
N ILE A 175 13.05 -5.60 8.31
CA ILE A 175 14.07 -6.26 7.48
C ILE A 175 15.22 -5.30 7.16
N SER A 176 16.35 -5.81 6.71
CA SER A 176 17.49 -4.98 6.33
C SER A 176 17.23 -4.20 5.03
N VAL A 177 17.86 -3.03 4.88
CA VAL A 177 17.84 -2.22 3.63
C VAL A 177 18.31 -3.04 2.43
N ALA A 178 19.34 -3.90 2.61
CA ALA A 178 19.81 -4.79 1.55
C ALA A 178 18.73 -5.80 1.12
N SER A 179 17.96 -6.35 2.08
CA SER A 179 16.81 -7.23 1.80
C SER A 179 15.73 -6.50 1.02
N VAL A 180 15.41 -5.24 1.38
CA VAL A 180 14.42 -4.43 0.62
C VAL A 180 14.87 -4.28 -0.83
N LYS A 181 16.11 -3.86 -1.08
CA LYS A 181 16.65 -3.70 -2.44
C LYS A 181 16.56 -4.97 -3.28
N THR A 182 17.02 -6.10 -2.70
CA THR A 182 17.01 -7.40 -3.39
C THR A 182 15.59 -7.89 -3.67
N ARG A 183 14.69 -7.79 -2.68
CA ARG A 183 13.29 -8.21 -2.83
C ARG A 183 12.55 -7.33 -3.83
N LEU A 184 12.78 -6.02 -3.81
CA LEU A 184 12.17 -5.09 -4.76
C LEU A 184 12.60 -5.38 -6.21
N LEU A 185 13.90 -5.60 -6.44
CA LEU A 185 14.40 -5.97 -7.75
C LEU A 185 13.71 -7.25 -8.27
N ARG A 186 13.65 -8.30 -7.43
CA ARG A 186 13.01 -9.56 -7.80
C ARG A 186 11.51 -9.39 -8.04
N ALA A 187 10.81 -8.61 -7.19
CA ALA A 187 9.40 -8.30 -7.37
C ALA A 187 9.11 -7.65 -8.73
N ARG A 188 9.91 -6.65 -9.11
CA ARG A 188 9.78 -5.95 -10.41
C ARG A 188 10.04 -6.88 -11.60
N LEU A 189 11.06 -7.75 -11.51
CA LEU A 189 11.35 -8.72 -12.56
C LEU A 189 10.21 -9.74 -12.72
N MET A 190 9.70 -10.28 -11.61
CA MET A 190 8.58 -11.22 -11.63
C MET A 190 7.31 -10.58 -12.18
N LEU A 191 6.97 -9.35 -11.74
CA LEU A 191 5.82 -8.61 -12.27
C LEU A 191 5.97 -8.30 -13.75
N ARG A 192 7.16 -7.91 -14.20
CA ARG A 192 7.42 -7.71 -15.63
C ARG A 192 7.10 -8.97 -16.42
N ASP A 193 7.58 -10.12 -15.97
CA ASP A 193 7.42 -11.38 -16.69
C ASP A 193 5.94 -11.84 -16.68
N LEU A 194 5.23 -11.67 -15.55
CA LEU A 194 3.79 -11.98 -15.46
C LEU A 194 2.94 -11.06 -16.35
N LEU A 195 3.28 -9.77 -16.41
CA LEU A 195 2.55 -8.80 -17.22
C LEU A 195 2.91 -8.90 -18.71
N ALA A 196 4.15 -9.30 -19.05
CA ALA A 196 4.58 -9.50 -20.44
C ALA A 196 3.91 -10.73 -21.09
N ALA A 197 3.66 -11.78 -20.35
CA ALA A 197 2.99 -12.98 -20.83
C ALA A 197 1.54 -12.74 -21.31
N GLY A 198 0.94 -11.60 -20.98
CA GLY A 198 -0.43 -11.23 -21.34
C GLY A 198 -0.57 -10.00 -22.24
N TRP A 199 0.55 -9.37 -22.69
CA TRP A 199 0.48 -8.11 -23.44
C TRP A 199 1.48 -8.00 -24.58
N GLU A 200 0.96 -7.73 -25.80
CA GLU A 200 1.78 -7.28 -26.92
C GLU A 200 2.33 -5.87 -26.66
N GLN A 201 3.61 -5.78 -26.68
CA GLN A 201 4.62 -4.70 -26.86
C GLN A 201 4.31 -3.20 -26.55
N GLY A 202 3.19 -2.76 -26.07
CA GLY A 202 2.90 -1.33 -25.94
C GLY A 202 2.91 -0.73 -24.52
N TRP A 203 2.77 -1.52 -23.50
CA TRP A 203 2.43 -1.02 -22.16
C TRP A 203 3.64 -0.68 -21.28
N PHE A 204 4.75 -1.39 -21.39
CA PHE A 204 5.95 -1.10 -20.59
C PHE A 204 6.58 0.28 -20.84
N SER A 205 6.32 0.86 -22.02
CA SER A 205 6.76 2.23 -22.33
C SER A 205 5.92 3.32 -21.63
N ARG A 206 4.79 2.96 -21.03
CA ARG A 206 3.85 3.87 -20.35
C ARG A 206 3.84 3.76 -18.83
N LEU A 207 4.53 2.75 -18.25
CA LEU A 207 4.76 2.75 -16.81
C LEU A 207 5.72 3.90 -16.47
N PRO A 208 5.53 4.61 -15.35
CA PRO A 208 6.43 5.68 -14.92
C PRO A 208 7.75 5.13 -14.35
N PHE A 209 8.33 4.15 -15.03
CA PHE A 209 9.71 3.74 -14.83
C PHE A 209 10.55 4.66 -15.72
N GLU A 210 11.17 5.68 -15.15
CA GLU A 210 12.13 6.52 -15.87
C GLU A 210 13.12 5.64 -16.63
N LYS A 211 13.11 5.76 -17.95
CA LYS A 211 14.20 5.26 -18.80
C LYS A 211 15.46 6.02 -18.39
N GLY A 212 16.29 5.44 -17.54
CA GLY A 212 17.59 6.06 -17.29
C GLY A 212 18.30 5.76 -15.98
N SER A 213 17.68 5.17 -14.97
CA SER A 213 18.44 4.74 -13.80
C SER A 213 19.02 3.35 -14.03
N LYS A 214 20.31 3.32 -14.37
CA LYS A 214 21.08 2.06 -14.36
C LYS A 214 20.97 1.41 -12.98
N PRO A 215 20.74 0.09 -12.89
CA PRO A 215 20.57 -0.63 -11.62
C PRO A 215 21.94 -0.90 -11.01
N TRP A 216 22.44 0.03 -10.23
CA TRP A 216 23.46 -0.16 -9.18
C TRP A 216 23.30 0.81 -8.05
#